data_5ed9b4392fac8c8b968ed3578f15b06d
#
_entry.id   5ed9b4392fac8c8b968ed3578f15b06d
#
_cell.length_a   1.000
_cell.length_b   1.000
_cell.length_c   1.000
_cell.angle_alpha   90.00
_cell.angle_beta   90.00
_cell.angle_gamma   90.00
#
_symmetry.space_group_name_H-M   'P 1'
#
loop_
_entity.id
_entity.type
_entity.pdbx_description
1 polymer ?
#
loop_
_entity_poly.entity_id
_entity_poly.type
_entity_poly.pdbx_seq_one_letter_code
_entity_poly.pdbx_strand_id
1 'polypeptide(L)'
;MQKRPLTSFYPLILFALFLAGMAIVQFSSPNMPDNDGYYHIKLAYLMRTEGLKPEFPYLPLSILNEKQFYDHHFLFHVALIPFTFGDLRLGAKWAAVIFAGLAFLAIWYLFHRQRILFAWLWALGLLGISDAFLYRMSITRAQSLSLAVLALGLLWLLEGRYWRLAILSFFYVWMYDAFPLLIALGVLHLAAVLLAERRLEYRPLLFIGGGILLGMLINPYFPVNIAFSIQHMLPKLTETTSVSVGNEWYPYDTGQLLKNSLPALVAFASGVLALGLAGRKMNVRTALALLTALLFGLMLFQARRFVEYFPPFALIFAAFTWAPFFEDLKPADQTRDRPDSPQLTFSSLLTGLPAIVLAVFVALSAFKSIPAAGKSIQGSKPFDLYAGASAWLEKNTPAGSRVFQTDWDDFPRLFFYNTHNTYLAGLDPTYMQLYNPNLYELWV
;
A
#
# COMPACT_ATOMS: atom_id res chain seq x y z
N MET A 1 33.85 16.41 -17.49
CA MET A 1 32.84 15.79 -16.56
C MET A 1 32.57 16.76 -15.42
N GLN A 2 31.62 17.66 -15.59
CA GLN A 2 31.21 18.57 -14.53
C GLN A 2 30.16 17.88 -13.66
N LYS A 3 30.54 17.52 -12.43
CA LYS A 3 29.62 17.00 -11.39
C LYS A 3 28.64 18.15 -11.06
N ARG A 4 27.35 17.92 -11.28
CA ARG A 4 26.28 18.80 -10.81
C ARG A 4 25.99 18.48 -9.34
N PRO A 5 26.45 19.24 -8.35
CA PRO A 5 26.32 18.90 -6.92
C PRO A 5 24.87 19.02 -6.38
N LEU A 6 24.00 19.78 -7.04
CA LEU A 6 22.60 19.99 -6.60
C LEU A 6 21.66 18.80 -6.88
N THR A 7 22.04 17.84 -7.74
CA THR A 7 21.20 16.69 -8.07
C THR A 7 21.18 15.60 -6.98
N SER A 8 22.07 15.65 -6.00
CA SER A 8 22.19 14.63 -4.95
C SER A 8 21.15 14.76 -3.83
N PHE A 9 20.67 15.98 -3.52
CA PHE A 9 19.74 16.24 -2.41
C PHE A 9 18.26 16.22 -2.82
N TYR A 10 17.97 16.24 -4.09
CA TYR A 10 16.60 16.30 -4.61
C TYR A 10 15.67 15.14 -4.12
N PRO A 11 16.10 13.85 -4.13
CA PRO A 11 15.26 12.78 -3.60
C PRO A 11 14.98 12.92 -2.09
N LEU A 12 15.93 13.46 -1.33
CA LEU A 12 15.77 13.70 0.11
C LEU A 12 14.74 14.80 0.40
N ILE A 13 14.77 15.89 -0.39
CA ILE A 13 13.77 16.95 -0.28
C ILE A 13 12.38 16.41 -0.59
N LEU A 14 12.25 15.64 -1.67
CA LEU A 14 10.98 15.04 -2.04
C LEU A 14 10.47 14.05 -0.98
N PHE A 15 11.36 13.24 -0.43
CA PHE A 15 11.03 12.34 0.68
C PHE A 15 10.56 13.13 1.91
N ALA A 16 11.25 14.21 2.27
CA ALA A 16 10.83 15.08 3.37
C ALA A 16 9.44 15.70 3.14
N LEU A 17 9.10 16.07 1.89
CA LEU A 17 7.76 16.56 1.55
C LEU A 17 6.69 15.47 1.71
N PHE A 18 6.98 14.23 1.32
CA PHE A 18 6.07 13.10 1.55
C PHE A 18 5.88 12.84 3.04
N LEU A 19 6.98 12.83 3.81
CA LEU A 19 6.89 12.67 5.27
C LEU A 19 6.08 13.80 5.91
N ALA A 20 6.29 15.05 5.51
CA ALA A 20 5.54 16.20 6.03
C ALA A 20 4.04 16.08 5.72
N GLY A 21 3.68 15.77 4.46
CA GLY A 21 2.28 15.58 4.07
C GLY A 21 1.60 14.46 4.85
N MET A 22 2.24 13.30 4.97
CA MET A 22 1.71 12.17 5.74
C MET A 22 1.69 12.44 7.25
N ALA A 23 2.67 13.18 7.79
CA ALA A 23 2.68 13.57 9.21
C ALA A 23 1.51 14.53 9.53
N ILE A 24 1.19 15.49 8.66
CA ILE A 24 0.03 16.36 8.84
C ILE A 24 -1.27 15.52 8.93
N VAL A 25 -1.43 14.52 8.08
CA VAL A 25 -2.58 13.59 8.15
C VAL A 25 -2.53 12.79 9.44
N GLN A 26 -1.43 12.12 9.71
CA GLN A 26 -1.28 11.15 10.80
C GLN A 26 -1.40 11.76 12.19
N PHE A 27 -0.88 12.97 12.38
CA PHE A 27 -0.87 13.67 13.68
C PHE A 27 -2.02 14.70 13.84
N SER A 28 -3.02 14.66 12.96
CA SER A 28 -4.25 15.44 13.10
C SER A 28 -5.08 15.08 14.34
N SER A 29 -4.82 13.91 14.94
CA SER A 29 -5.47 13.39 16.15
C SER A 29 -4.47 12.54 16.95
N PRO A 30 -4.64 12.40 18.28
CA PRO A 30 -3.89 11.40 19.06
C PRO A 30 -4.27 9.96 18.70
N ASN A 31 -5.45 9.74 18.11
CA ASN A 31 -5.95 8.41 17.77
C ASN A 31 -5.13 7.74 16.65
N MET A 32 -5.17 6.42 16.61
CA MET A 32 -4.71 5.64 15.47
C MET A 32 -5.88 5.38 14.50
N PRO A 33 -5.63 5.39 13.18
CA PRO A 33 -6.70 5.35 12.17
C PRO A 33 -7.46 4.03 12.11
N ASP A 34 -6.92 2.94 12.66
CA ASP A 34 -7.51 1.61 12.60
C ASP A 34 -7.13 0.81 13.85
N ASN A 35 -7.77 -0.36 14.04
CA ASN A 35 -7.46 -1.26 15.15
C ASN A 35 -6.19 -2.08 14.88
N ASP A 36 -5.97 -2.55 13.65
CA ASP A 36 -4.86 -3.45 13.30
C ASP A 36 -3.48 -2.91 13.66
N GLY A 37 -3.29 -1.59 13.58
CA GLY A 37 -2.03 -0.95 13.96
C GLY A 37 -1.61 -1.25 15.41
N TYR A 38 -2.57 -1.44 16.31
CA TYR A 38 -2.31 -1.82 17.71
C TYR A 38 -1.72 -3.23 17.80
N TYR A 39 -2.30 -4.18 17.07
CA TYR A 39 -1.78 -5.54 16.98
C TYR A 39 -0.36 -5.57 16.40
N HIS A 40 -0.16 -4.94 15.26
CA HIS A 40 1.12 -4.98 14.55
C HIS A 40 2.27 -4.41 15.37
N ILE A 41 2.09 -3.25 16.00
CA ILE A 41 3.16 -2.64 16.79
C ILE A 41 3.41 -3.41 18.11
N LYS A 42 2.36 -4.00 18.72
CA LYS A 42 2.50 -4.83 19.91
C LYS A 42 3.25 -6.13 19.60
N LEU A 43 2.93 -6.79 18.49
CA LEU A 43 3.65 -7.99 18.08
C LEU A 43 5.13 -7.68 17.76
N ALA A 44 5.41 -6.57 17.08
CA ALA A 44 6.77 -6.13 16.84
C ALA A 44 7.53 -5.81 18.15
N TYR A 45 6.84 -5.29 19.17
CA TYR A 45 7.40 -5.11 20.51
C TYR A 45 7.76 -6.45 21.15
N LEU A 46 6.87 -7.45 21.09
CA LEU A 46 7.15 -8.80 21.58
C LEU A 46 8.32 -9.43 20.81
N MET A 47 8.38 -9.27 19.48
CA MET A 47 9.52 -9.73 18.68
C MET A 47 10.85 -9.12 19.14
N ARG A 48 10.84 -7.87 19.58
CA ARG A 48 12.05 -7.22 20.13
C ARG A 48 12.43 -7.75 21.51
N THR A 49 11.46 -8.04 22.39
CA THR A 49 11.69 -8.38 23.78
C THR A 49 11.84 -9.87 24.05
N GLU A 50 11.21 -10.70 23.24
CA GLU A 50 11.12 -12.15 23.44
C GLU A 50 11.79 -12.95 22.31
N GLY A 51 12.19 -12.27 21.22
CA GLY A 51 12.82 -12.90 20.05
C GLY A 51 11.90 -12.85 18.81
N LEU A 52 12.51 -13.04 17.63
CA LEU A 52 11.81 -12.85 16.34
C LEU A 52 10.60 -13.77 16.12
N LYS A 53 10.42 -14.78 16.91
CA LYS A 53 9.26 -15.70 16.89
C LYS A 53 8.72 -15.82 18.31
N PRO A 54 8.06 -14.78 18.85
CA PRO A 54 7.47 -14.84 20.17
C PRO A 54 6.35 -15.89 20.21
N GLU A 55 6.10 -16.48 21.37
CA GLU A 55 4.93 -17.33 21.59
C GLU A 55 3.66 -16.51 21.43
N PHE A 56 2.62 -17.14 20.87
CA PHE A 56 1.34 -16.47 20.62
C PHE A 56 0.17 -17.29 21.22
N PRO A 57 -0.01 -17.32 22.54
CA PRO A 57 -1.08 -18.06 23.19
C PRO A 57 -2.43 -17.33 23.20
N TYR A 58 -2.51 -16.14 22.63
CA TYR A 58 -3.59 -15.17 22.87
C TYR A 58 -4.92 -15.50 22.19
N LEU A 59 -4.92 -16.32 21.13
CA LEU A 59 -6.11 -16.75 20.38
C LEU A 59 -6.25 -18.28 20.35
N PRO A 60 -6.45 -18.95 21.51
CA PRO A 60 -6.39 -20.41 21.61
C PRO A 60 -7.51 -21.13 20.84
N LEU A 61 -8.60 -20.45 20.49
CA LEU A 61 -9.75 -21.00 19.76
C LEU A 61 -9.77 -20.57 18.29
N SER A 62 -8.58 -20.49 17.68
CA SER A 62 -8.42 -20.10 16.29
C SER A 62 -7.30 -20.90 15.61
N ILE A 63 -7.19 -20.81 14.29
CA ILE A 63 -6.04 -21.35 13.53
C ILE A 63 -4.73 -20.59 13.82
N LEU A 64 -4.77 -19.50 14.59
CA LEU A 64 -3.60 -18.79 15.13
C LEU A 64 -3.33 -19.14 16.59
N ASN A 65 -3.72 -20.35 17.05
CA ASN A 65 -3.36 -20.85 18.38
C ASN A 65 -1.84 -21.09 18.51
N GLU A 66 -1.37 -21.26 19.74
CA GLU A 66 0.04 -21.43 20.08
C GLU A 66 0.80 -22.44 19.19
N LYS A 67 0.13 -23.54 18.78
CA LYS A 67 0.75 -24.62 17.97
C LYS A 67 0.77 -24.32 16.48
N GLN A 68 -0.16 -23.51 16.00
CA GLN A 68 -0.41 -23.25 14.57
C GLN A 68 -0.16 -21.80 14.17
N PHE A 69 0.34 -20.98 15.11
CA PHE A 69 0.60 -19.57 14.83
C PHE A 69 1.57 -19.40 13.67
N TYR A 70 1.12 -18.64 12.70
CA TYR A 70 1.90 -18.17 11.57
C TYR A 70 1.78 -16.66 11.46
N ASP A 71 2.89 -15.96 11.63
CA ASP A 71 2.95 -14.54 11.36
C ASP A 71 3.09 -14.29 9.85
N HIS A 72 1.97 -14.10 9.18
CA HIS A 72 1.91 -13.82 7.74
C HIS A 72 2.34 -12.39 7.37
N HIS A 73 2.70 -11.59 8.37
CA HIS A 73 3.31 -10.27 8.23
C HIS A 73 4.72 -10.21 8.83
N PHE A 74 5.41 -11.35 8.94
CA PHE A 74 6.68 -11.48 9.66
C PHE A 74 7.68 -10.36 9.32
N LEU A 75 7.99 -10.16 8.05
CA LEU A 75 8.97 -9.15 7.64
C LEU A 75 8.46 -7.71 7.88
N PHE A 76 7.15 -7.48 7.83
CA PHE A 76 6.54 -6.21 8.20
C PHE A 76 6.72 -5.94 9.70
N HIS A 77 6.49 -6.94 10.57
CA HIS A 77 6.72 -6.81 12.01
C HIS A 77 8.21 -6.59 12.33
N VAL A 78 9.12 -7.27 11.62
CA VAL A 78 10.57 -6.99 11.73
C VAL A 78 10.87 -5.53 11.35
N ALA A 79 10.25 -5.00 10.30
CA ALA A 79 10.43 -3.59 9.90
C ALA A 79 9.83 -2.60 10.92
N LEU A 80 8.88 -3.04 11.76
CA LEU A 80 8.32 -2.23 12.85
C LEU A 80 9.19 -2.21 14.11
N ILE A 81 10.12 -3.15 14.31
CA ILE A 81 10.94 -3.24 15.52
C ILE A 81 11.61 -1.89 15.89
N PRO A 82 12.22 -1.13 14.95
CA PRO A 82 12.83 0.16 15.27
C PRO A 82 11.85 1.18 15.87
N PHE A 83 10.57 1.03 15.64
CA PHE A 83 9.50 1.92 16.12
C PHE A 83 8.91 1.49 17.47
N THR A 84 9.42 0.43 18.07
CA THR A 84 8.94 -0.06 19.39
C THR A 84 9.71 0.52 20.57
N PHE A 85 10.72 1.37 20.33
CA PHE A 85 11.44 2.05 21.39
C PHE A 85 10.66 3.30 21.85
N GLY A 86 10.24 3.33 23.11
CA GLY A 86 9.42 4.39 23.67
C GLY A 86 7.92 4.12 23.60
N ASP A 87 7.12 5.16 23.32
CA ASP A 87 5.66 5.03 23.20
C ASP A 87 5.29 4.28 21.92
N LEU A 88 4.66 3.10 22.07
CA LEU A 88 4.33 2.23 20.96
C LEU A 88 3.31 2.85 19.99
N ARG A 89 2.37 3.65 20.48
CA ARG A 89 1.39 4.36 19.65
C ARG A 89 2.07 5.40 18.76
N LEU A 90 2.96 6.21 19.33
CA LEU A 90 3.74 7.19 18.55
C LEU A 90 4.66 6.48 17.57
N GLY A 91 5.28 5.38 17.98
CA GLY A 91 6.09 4.53 17.09
C GLY A 91 5.29 4.00 15.90
N ALA A 92 4.08 3.46 16.12
CA ALA A 92 3.19 3.00 15.07
C ALA A 92 2.84 4.13 14.08
N LYS A 93 2.50 5.32 14.59
CA LYS A 93 2.18 6.49 13.76
C LYS A 93 3.36 6.93 12.90
N TRP A 94 4.58 6.99 13.46
CA TRP A 94 5.78 7.32 12.69
C TRP A 94 6.14 6.24 11.67
N ALA A 95 5.96 4.96 12.00
CA ALA A 95 6.14 3.86 11.05
C ALA A 95 5.23 4.01 9.81
N ALA A 96 3.94 4.31 10.02
CA ALA A 96 3.00 4.54 8.93
C ALA A 96 3.44 5.73 8.04
N VAL A 97 3.85 6.86 8.64
CA VAL A 97 4.37 8.03 7.90
C VAL A 97 5.58 7.67 7.05
N ILE A 98 6.55 6.95 7.62
CA ILE A 98 7.79 6.58 6.92
C ILE A 98 7.51 5.56 5.82
N PHE A 99 6.69 4.53 6.07
CA PHE A 99 6.38 3.51 5.08
C PHE A 99 5.57 4.07 3.90
N ALA A 100 4.61 4.97 4.17
CA ALA A 100 3.91 5.70 3.11
C ALA A 100 4.87 6.58 2.30
N GLY A 101 5.76 7.32 2.97
CA GLY A 101 6.79 8.12 2.31
C GLY A 101 7.72 7.29 1.42
N LEU A 102 8.13 6.10 1.86
CA LEU A 102 8.92 5.15 1.06
C LEU A 102 8.15 4.63 -0.16
N ALA A 103 6.85 4.34 -0.01
CA ALA A 103 6.01 3.95 -1.13
C ALA A 103 5.89 5.06 -2.19
N PHE A 104 5.70 6.30 -1.76
CA PHE A 104 5.62 7.45 -2.66
C PHE A 104 6.97 7.73 -3.33
N LEU A 105 8.07 7.54 -2.61
CA LEU A 105 9.41 7.63 -3.16
C LEU A 105 9.68 6.52 -4.21
N ALA A 106 9.18 5.31 -4.00
CA ALA A 106 9.27 4.22 -4.97
C ALA A 106 8.52 4.55 -6.29
N ILE A 107 7.34 5.18 -6.19
CA ILE A 107 6.59 5.65 -7.38
C ILE A 107 7.33 6.80 -8.07
N TRP A 108 7.87 7.77 -7.29
CA TRP A 108 8.74 8.79 -7.88
C TRP A 108 9.95 8.16 -8.59
N TYR A 109 10.59 7.16 -8.00
CA TYR A 109 11.72 6.47 -8.59
C TYR A 109 11.33 5.75 -9.89
N LEU A 110 10.14 5.14 -9.95
CA LEU A 110 9.58 4.59 -11.18
C LEU A 110 9.48 5.70 -12.26
N PHE A 111 8.87 6.84 -11.97
CA PHE A 111 8.76 7.95 -12.92
C PHE A 111 10.12 8.48 -13.38
N HIS A 112 11.04 8.66 -12.43
CA HIS A 112 12.40 9.12 -12.74
C HIS A 112 13.15 8.14 -13.65
N ARG A 113 13.08 6.83 -13.37
CA ARG A 113 13.70 5.78 -14.18
C ARG A 113 13.08 5.67 -15.57
N GLN A 114 11.79 5.87 -15.67
CA GLN A 114 11.06 5.90 -16.95
C GLN A 114 11.16 7.25 -17.67
N ARG A 115 12.00 8.16 -17.17
CA ARG A 115 12.28 9.49 -17.74
C ARG A 115 11.02 10.35 -17.95
N ILE A 116 10.05 10.23 -17.05
CA ILE A 116 8.85 11.07 -17.06
C ILE A 116 9.23 12.51 -16.72
N LEU A 117 8.89 13.44 -17.58
CA LEU A 117 9.11 14.87 -17.31
C LEU A 117 8.26 15.29 -16.10
N PHE A 118 8.82 16.15 -15.23
CA PHE A 118 8.18 16.54 -13.96
C PHE A 118 7.83 15.36 -13.04
N ALA A 119 8.66 14.30 -13.03
CA ALA A 119 8.48 13.11 -12.19
C ALA A 119 8.15 13.44 -10.73
N TRP A 120 8.73 14.52 -10.18
CA TRP A 120 8.49 14.99 -8.82
C TRP A 120 7.06 15.53 -8.64
N LEU A 121 6.56 16.26 -9.63
CA LEU A 121 5.23 16.85 -9.58
C LEU A 121 4.14 15.77 -9.69
N TRP A 122 4.33 14.81 -10.61
CA TRP A 122 3.48 13.63 -10.68
C TRP A 122 3.46 12.87 -9.35
N ALA A 123 4.62 12.65 -8.73
CA ALA A 123 4.70 11.94 -7.46
C ALA A 123 4.06 12.72 -6.29
N LEU A 124 4.17 14.05 -6.24
CA LEU A 124 3.44 14.88 -5.28
C LEU A 124 1.92 14.76 -5.45
N GLY A 125 1.44 14.41 -6.64
CA GLY A 125 0.04 14.08 -6.88
C GLY A 125 -0.52 12.99 -5.97
N LEU A 126 0.33 12.09 -5.44
CA LEU A 126 -0.09 11.07 -4.47
C LEU A 126 -0.68 11.66 -3.19
N LEU A 127 -0.22 12.85 -2.78
CA LEU A 127 -0.76 13.56 -1.61
C LEU A 127 -2.16 14.15 -1.85
N GLY A 128 -2.63 14.18 -3.11
CA GLY A 128 -3.94 14.73 -3.47
C GLY A 128 -4.89 13.75 -4.15
N ILE A 129 -4.39 12.57 -4.53
CA ILE A 129 -5.10 11.69 -5.46
C ILE A 129 -6.41 11.09 -4.87
N SER A 130 -6.48 10.91 -3.54
CA SER A 130 -7.64 10.41 -2.81
C SER A 130 -7.43 10.57 -1.31
N ASP A 131 -8.41 11.11 -0.59
CA ASP A 131 -8.39 11.20 0.86
C ASP A 131 -8.51 9.82 1.53
N ALA A 132 -9.31 8.92 0.97
CA ALA A 132 -9.40 7.54 1.44
C ALA A 132 -8.08 6.79 1.24
N PHE A 133 -7.35 7.04 0.14
CA PHE A 133 -6.00 6.49 -0.06
C PHE A 133 -5.03 7.00 1.01
N LEU A 134 -5.00 8.30 1.31
CA LEU A 134 -4.14 8.84 2.35
C LEU A 134 -4.49 8.29 3.73
N TYR A 135 -5.78 8.14 4.04
CA TYR A 135 -6.23 7.48 5.27
C TYR A 135 -5.70 6.05 5.36
N ARG A 136 -5.84 5.26 4.28
CA ARG A 136 -5.34 3.87 4.25
C ARG A 136 -3.82 3.81 4.38
N MET A 137 -3.07 4.73 3.76
CA MET A 137 -1.61 4.83 3.91
C MET A 137 -1.18 5.27 5.33
N SER A 138 -2.09 5.85 6.11
CA SER A 138 -1.86 6.23 7.50
C SER A 138 -2.06 5.07 8.49
N ILE A 139 -2.64 3.95 8.08
CA ILE A 139 -2.78 2.77 8.92
C ILE A 139 -1.42 2.06 9.03
N THR A 140 -1.05 1.65 10.24
CA THR A 140 0.18 0.90 10.48
C THR A 140 -0.02 -0.57 10.07
N ARG A 141 -0.06 -0.81 8.76
CA ARG A 141 -0.26 -2.11 8.11
C ARG A 141 0.71 -2.27 6.93
N ALA A 142 0.85 -3.47 6.41
CA ALA A 142 1.80 -3.78 5.34
C ALA A 142 1.48 -3.16 3.97
N GLN A 143 0.28 -2.60 3.75
CA GLN A 143 -0.16 -2.10 2.44
C GLN A 143 0.71 -0.97 1.86
N SER A 144 1.26 -0.08 2.69
CA SER A 144 2.19 0.95 2.19
C SER A 144 3.45 0.34 1.58
N LEU A 145 4.04 -0.65 2.26
CA LEU A 145 5.20 -1.38 1.73
C LEU A 145 4.82 -2.26 0.53
N SER A 146 3.60 -2.84 0.52
CA SER A 146 3.05 -3.56 -0.62
C SER A 146 2.96 -2.68 -1.86
N LEU A 147 2.51 -1.43 -1.71
CA LEU A 147 2.50 -0.45 -2.81
C LEU A 147 3.91 -0.17 -3.34
N ALA A 148 4.90 -0.04 -2.44
CA ALA A 148 6.30 0.10 -2.85
C ALA A 148 6.80 -1.12 -3.64
N VAL A 149 6.48 -2.33 -3.18
CA VAL A 149 6.81 -3.59 -3.88
C VAL A 149 6.21 -3.62 -5.28
N LEU A 150 4.93 -3.29 -5.42
CA LEU A 150 4.26 -3.28 -6.73
C LEU A 150 4.83 -2.20 -7.67
N ALA A 151 5.18 -1.01 -7.16
CA ALA A 151 5.84 0.03 -7.93
C ALA A 151 7.24 -0.39 -8.43
N LEU A 152 8.04 -1.04 -7.57
CA LEU A 152 9.34 -1.60 -7.94
C LEU A 152 9.18 -2.80 -8.88
N GLY A 153 8.18 -3.65 -8.66
CA GLY A 153 7.83 -4.75 -9.55
C GLY A 153 7.51 -4.25 -10.96
N LEU A 154 6.65 -3.24 -11.07
CA LEU A 154 6.32 -2.57 -12.34
C LEU A 154 7.58 -2.00 -13.01
N LEU A 155 8.45 -1.32 -12.26
CA LEU A 155 9.71 -0.80 -12.77
C LEU A 155 10.60 -1.90 -13.35
N TRP A 156 10.80 -2.99 -12.61
CA TRP A 156 11.71 -4.04 -13.05
C TRP A 156 11.16 -4.93 -14.18
N LEU A 157 9.84 -5.04 -14.29
CA LEU A 157 9.17 -5.58 -15.48
C LEU A 157 9.50 -4.74 -16.71
N LEU A 158 9.32 -3.42 -16.62
CA LEU A 158 9.59 -2.48 -17.72
C LEU A 158 11.08 -2.38 -18.09
N GLU A 159 11.99 -2.60 -17.13
CA GLU A 159 13.44 -2.61 -17.35
C GLU A 159 13.99 -3.98 -17.78
N GLY A 160 13.17 -5.04 -17.80
CA GLY A 160 13.63 -6.39 -18.10
C GLY A 160 14.54 -7.01 -17.02
N ARG A 161 14.48 -6.49 -15.79
CA ARG A 161 15.35 -6.93 -14.68
C ARG A 161 14.70 -8.06 -13.87
N TYR A 162 14.38 -9.16 -14.52
CA TYR A 162 13.53 -10.21 -13.98
C TYR A 162 14.11 -10.92 -12.74
N TRP A 163 15.44 -11.06 -12.63
CA TRP A 163 16.06 -11.66 -11.44
C TRP A 163 15.74 -10.87 -10.14
N ARG A 164 15.55 -9.54 -10.25
CA ARG A 164 15.14 -8.72 -9.09
C ARG A 164 13.72 -9.01 -8.66
N LEU A 165 12.87 -9.44 -9.59
CA LEU A 165 11.50 -9.87 -9.26
C LEU A 165 11.50 -11.13 -8.40
N ALA A 166 12.45 -12.07 -8.61
CA ALA A 166 12.58 -13.25 -7.76
C ALA A 166 12.93 -12.88 -6.31
N ILE A 167 13.87 -11.94 -6.12
CA ILE A 167 14.21 -11.44 -4.78
C ILE A 167 13.03 -10.69 -4.16
N LEU A 168 12.38 -9.83 -4.93
CA LEU A 168 11.24 -9.05 -4.46
C LEU A 168 10.09 -9.94 -4.02
N SER A 169 9.73 -10.95 -4.83
CA SER A 169 8.64 -11.88 -4.54
C SER A 169 8.96 -12.79 -3.36
N PHE A 170 10.23 -13.20 -3.20
CA PHE A 170 10.69 -13.95 -2.03
C PHE A 170 10.39 -13.20 -0.72
N PHE A 171 10.84 -11.95 -0.62
CA PHE A 171 10.61 -11.15 0.58
C PHE A 171 9.15 -10.69 0.72
N TYR A 172 8.42 -10.56 -0.39
CA TYR A 172 7.01 -10.19 -0.34
C TYR A 172 6.16 -11.26 0.34
N VAL A 173 6.44 -12.55 0.10
CA VAL A 173 5.80 -13.68 0.81
C VAL A 173 5.96 -13.57 2.33
N TRP A 174 7.11 -13.10 2.81
CA TRP A 174 7.37 -12.94 4.25
C TRP A 174 6.75 -11.66 4.82
N MET A 175 6.45 -10.71 3.96
CA MET A 175 6.00 -9.38 4.37
C MET A 175 4.49 -9.26 4.43
N TYR A 176 3.78 -9.89 3.49
CA TYR A 176 2.35 -9.67 3.33
C TYR A 176 1.68 -10.75 2.48
N ASP A 177 0.50 -11.16 2.90
CA ASP A 177 -0.34 -12.14 2.19
C ASP A 177 -0.89 -11.67 0.84
N ALA A 178 -0.74 -10.38 0.49
CA ALA A 178 -1.05 -9.85 -0.83
C ALA A 178 0.02 -10.13 -1.91
N PHE A 179 1.01 -10.99 -1.65
CA PHE A 179 2.04 -11.37 -2.64
C PHE A 179 1.47 -11.90 -3.98
N PRO A 180 0.24 -12.50 -4.08
CA PRO A 180 -0.35 -12.86 -5.37
C PRO A 180 -0.55 -11.67 -6.33
N LEU A 181 -0.63 -10.43 -5.82
CA LEU A 181 -0.71 -9.24 -6.67
C LEU A 181 0.52 -9.07 -7.58
N LEU A 182 1.69 -9.57 -7.15
CA LEU A 182 2.87 -9.54 -8.01
C LEU A 182 2.78 -10.57 -9.15
N ILE A 183 2.11 -11.71 -8.93
CA ILE A 183 1.79 -12.67 -10.01
C ILE A 183 0.83 -11.99 -11.01
N ALA A 184 -0.22 -11.35 -10.49
CA ALA A 184 -1.18 -10.62 -11.34
C ALA A 184 -0.46 -9.56 -12.20
N LEU A 185 0.47 -8.79 -11.61
CA LEU A 185 1.28 -7.82 -12.34
C LEU A 185 2.14 -8.47 -13.43
N GLY A 186 2.71 -9.65 -13.16
CA GLY A 186 3.44 -10.46 -14.15
C GLY A 186 2.56 -10.95 -15.30
N VAL A 187 1.33 -11.37 -15.02
CA VAL A 187 0.33 -11.76 -16.03
C VAL A 187 -0.07 -10.56 -16.87
N LEU A 188 -0.32 -9.40 -16.25
CA LEU A 188 -0.63 -8.17 -16.98
C LEU A 188 0.55 -7.71 -17.86
N HIS A 189 1.80 -7.93 -17.42
CA HIS A 189 2.97 -7.68 -18.27
C HIS A 189 2.99 -8.60 -19.49
N LEU A 190 2.75 -9.89 -19.31
CA LEU A 190 2.62 -10.83 -20.44
C LEU A 190 1.55 -10.37 -21.44
N ALA A 191 0.37 -9.97 -20.93
CA ALA A 191 -0.71 -9.44 -21.77
C ALA A 191 -0.30 -8.13 -22.47
N ALA A 192 0.37 -7.21 -21.78
CA ALA A 192 0.83 -5.95 -22.36
C ALA A 192 1.86 -6.15 -23.48
N VAL A 193 2.80 -7.08 -23.30
CA VAL A 193 3.78 -7.43 -24.35
C VAL A 193 3.08 -8.11 -25.54
N LEU A 194 2.13 -9.00 -25.29
CA LEU A 194 1.36 -9.64 -26.36
C LEU A 194 0.56 -8.62 -27.16
N LEU A 195 -0.09 -7.66 -26.51
CA LEU A 195 -0.88 -6.61 -27.16
C LEU A 195 -0.01 -5.65 -27.96
N ALA A 196 1.13 -5.19 -27.40
CA ALA A 196 1.96 -4.18 -28.01
C ALA A 196 2.96 -4.73 -29.05
N GLU A 197 3.57 -5.88 -28.77
CA GLU A 197 4.69 -6.43 -29.52
C GLU A 197 4.38 -7.76 -30.22
N ARG A 198 3.19 -8.34 -30.00
CA ARG A 198 2.78 -9.62 -30.60
C ARG A 198 3.69 -10.81 -30.26
N ARG A 199 4.38 -10.76 -29.11
CA ARG A 199 5.23 -11.86 -28.63
C ARG A 199 4.83 -12.27 -27.22
N LEU A 200 5.15 -13.51 -26.84
CA LEU A 200 4.93 -14.02 -25.49
C LEU A 200 6.21 -13.84 -24.67
N GLU A 201 6.14 -13.08 -23.56
CA GLU A 201 7.23 -12.89 -22.61
C GLU A 201 6.83 -13.43 -21.23
N TYR A 202 7.03 -14.73 -21.04
CA TYR A 202 6.65 -15.46 -19.81
C TYR A 202 7.75 -15.48 -18.73
N ARG A 203 8.99 -15.11 -19.08
CA ARG A 203 10.13 -15.14 -18.15
C ARG A 203 9.87 -14.44 -16.82
N PRO A 204 9.23 -13.25 -16.76
CA PRO A 204 8.91 -12.60 -15.50
C PRO A 204 8.12 -13.50 -14.55
N LEU A 205 7.15 -14.25 -15.07
CA LEU A 205 6.32 -15.15 -14.27
C LEU A 205 7.15 -16.30 -13.65
N LEU A 206 8.15 -16.81 -14.38
CA LEU A 206 9.07 -17.84 -13.84
C LEU A 206 9.91 -17.29 -12.68
N PHE A 207 10.42 -16.05 -12.80
CA PHE A 207 11.19 -15.42 -11.73
C PHE A 207 10.32 -15.07 -10.52
N ILE A 208 9.11 -14.53 -10.74
CA ILE A 208 8.14 -14.24 -9.67
C ILE A 208 7.73 -15.54 -8.97
N GLY A 209 7.31 -16.56 -9.74
CA GLY A 209 6.90 -17.86 -9.19
C GLY A 209 8.02 -18.58 -8.45
N GLY A 210 9.24 -18.57 -9.00
CA GLY A 210 10.42 -19.12 -8.34
C GLY A 210 10.74 -18.42 -7.02
N GLY A 211 10.66 -17.09 -6.99
CA GLY A 211 10.86 -16.32 -5.76
C GLY A 211 9.78 -16.60 -4.71
N ILE A 212 8.50 -16.69 -5.10
CA ILE A 212 7.40 -17.07 -4.20
C ILE A 212 7.63 -18.48 -3.65
N LEU A 213 7.93 -19.45 -4.50
CA LEU A 213 8.17 -20.83 -4.09
C LEU A 213 9.32 -20.91 -3.06
N LEU A 214 10.44 -20.26 -3.34
CA LEU A 214 11.55 -20.18 -2.41
C LEU A 214 11.18 -19.46 -1.12
N GLY A 215 10.43 -18.35 -1.21
CA GLY A 215 9.93 -17.60 -0.05
C GLY A 215 9.02 -18.44 0.83
N MET A 216 8.22 -19.33 0.26
CA MET A 216 7.37 -20.25 1.01
C MET A 216 8.18 -21.39 1.66
N LEU A 217 9.13 -21.99 0.94
CA LEU A 217 9.90 -23.14 1.43
C LEU A 217 10.94 -22.73 2.49
N ILE A 218 11.54 -21.55 2.36
CA ILE A 218 12.56 -21.03 3.29
C ILE A 218 11.92 -20.16 4.39
N ASN A 219 10.60 -20.14 4.49
CA ASN A 219 9.86 -19.32 5.46
C ASN A 219 10.23 -19.70 6.90
N PRO A 220 10.43 -18.73 7.83
CA PRO A 220 10.69 -19.02 9.24
C PRO A 220 9.63 -19.90 9.92
N TYR A 221 8.41 -19.96 9.37
CA TYR A 221 7.27 -20.74 9.88
C TYR A 221 6.95 -21.97 9.02
N PHE A 222 7.87 -22.40 8.15
CA PHE A 222 7.66 -23.63 7.38
C PHE A 222 7.52 -24.86 8.30
N PRO A 223 6.56 -25.78 8.06
CA PRO A 223 5.57 -25.84 6.97
C PRO A 223 4.20 -25.17 7.29
N VAL A 224 4.02 -24.56 8.47
CA VAL A 224 2.75 -23.99 8.94
C VAL A 224 2.24 -22.89 8.00
N ASN A 225 3.13 -22.09 7.44
CA ASN A 225 2.82 -21.06 6.44
C ASN A 225 2.11 -21.61 5.19
N ILE A 226 2.46 -22.82 4.74
CA ILE A 226 1.80 -23.47 3.59
C ILE A 226 0.39 -23.90 3.95
N ALA A 227 0.22 -24.55 5.13
CA ALA A 227 -1.09 -24.97 5.62
C ALA A 227 -2.04 -23.77 5.76
N PHE A 228 -1.56 -22.67 6.37
CA PHE A 228 -2.32 -21.44 6.49
C PHE A 228 -2.71 -20.85 5.12
N SER A 229 -1.78 -20.77 4.18
CA SER A 229 -2.05 -20.24 2.84
C SER A 229 -3.13 -21.03 2.10
N ILE A 230 -3.12 -22.35 2.22
CA ILE A 230 -4.14 -23.22 1.61
C ILE A 230 -5.50 -23.08 2.32
N GLN A 231 -5.52 -23.06 3.65
CA GLN A 231 -6.76 -23.03 4.42
C GLN A 231 -7.44 -21.65 4.44
N HIS A 232 -6.66 -20.58 4.44
CA HIS A 232 -7.17 -19.22 4.61
C HIS A 232 -7.16 -18.37 3.34
N MET A 233 -6.07 -18.38 2.56
CA MET A 233 -5.96 -17.52 1.38
C MET A 233 -6.71 -18.08 0.18
N LEU A 234 -6.61 -19.38 -0.08
CA LEU A 234 -7.21 -19.99 -1.26
C LEU A 234 -8.73 -19.87 -1.27
N PRO A 235 -9.48 -20.11 -0.18
CA PRO A 235 -10.93 -19.89 -0.15
C PRO A 235 -11.33 -18.44 -0.43
N LYS A 236 -10.58 -17.46 0.07
CA LYS A 236 -10.86 -16.03 -0.19
C LYS A 236 -10.70 -15.63 -1.67
N LEU A 237 -9.95 -16.40 -2.45
CA LEU A 237 -9.79 -16.17 -3.89
C LEU A 237 -10.86 -16.87 -4.72
N THR A 238 -11.45 -17.97 -4.22
CA THR A 238 -12.36 -18.84 -4.96
C THR A 238 -13.81 -18.74 -4.52
N GLU A 239 -14.07 -18.34 -3.28
CA GLU A 239 -15.39 -18.31 -2.69
C GLU A 239 -15.75 -16.92 -2.13
N THR A 240 -17.03 -16.53 -2.29
CA THR A 240 -17.59 -15.44 -1.49
C THR A 240 -17.76 -15.96 -0.06
N THR A 241 -16.95 -15.47 0.86
CA THR A 241 -17.06 -15.87 2.27
C THR A 241 -18.45 -15.50 2.80
N SER A 242 -19.13 -16.46 3.42
CA SER A 242 -20.42 -16.24 4.11
C SER A 242 -20.23 -15.41 5.41
N VAL A 243 -19.00 -15.18 5.82
CA VAL A 243 -18.62 -14.48 7.04
C VAL A 243 -18.35 -13.00 6.74
N SER A 244 -18.94 -12.11 7.55
CA SER A 244 -18.63 -10.68 7.50
C SER A 244 -17.24 -10.41 8.06
N VAL A 245 -16.27 -10.20 7.17
CA VAL A 245 -14.85 -9.94 7.50
C VAL A 245 -14.51 -8.45 7.57
N GLY A 246 -15.49 -7.61 7.86
CA GLY A 246 -15.33 -6.16 7.99
C GLY A 246 -15.75 -5.37 6.76
N ASN A 247 -16.03 -4.09 6.98
CA ASN A 247 -16.59 -3.18 5.97
C ASN A 247 -15.65 -2.93 4.77
N GLU A 248 -14.38 -3.20 4.89
CA GLU A 248 -13.40 -2.96 3.83
C GLU A 248 -13.56 -3.90 2.62
N TRP A 249 -14.23 -5.04 2.80
CA TRP A 249 -14.52 -6.02 1.74
C TRP A 249 -15.79 -5.73 0.94
N TYR A 250 -16.61 -4.77 1.39
CA TYR A 250 -17.79 -4.32 0.65
C TYR A 250 -17.47 -3.15 -0.27
N PRO A 251 -18.24 -2.94 -1.37
CA PRO A 251 -18.08 -1.80 -2.26
C PRO A 251 -18.38 -0.48 -1.54
N TYR A 252 -17.80 0.61 -2.06
CA TYR A 252 -18.29 1.94 -1.73
C TYR A 252 -19.65 2.17 -2.35
N ASP A 253 -20.52 2.95 -1.68
CA ASP A 253 -21.57 3.69 -2.36
C ASP A 253 -20.96 4.60 -3.43
N THR A 254 -21.66 4.73 -4.58
CA THR A 254 -21.12 5.48 -5.73
C THR A 254 -20.84 6.96 -5.36
N GLY A 255 -21.70 7.59 -4.58
CA GLY A 255 -21.49 8.96 -4.12
C GLY A 255 -20.26 9.08 -3.21
N GLN A 256 -20.07 8.10 -2.32
CA GLN A 256 -18.90 8.03 -1.45
C GLN A 256 -17.60 7.77 -2.24
N LEU A 257 -17.63 6.89 -3.24
CA LEU A 257 -16.48 6.64 -4.12
C LEU A 257 -16.05 7.91 -4.85
N LEU A 258 -17.02 8.62 -5.45
CA LEU A 258 -16.76 9.89 -6.13
C LEU A 258 -16.21 10.95 -5.17
N LYS A 259 -16.77 11.04 -3.97
CA LYS A 259 -16.29 11.99 -2.96
C LYS A 259 -14.85 11.73 -2.54
N ASN A 260 -14.51 10.48 -2.31
CA ASN A 260 -13.20 10.07 -1.77
C ASN A 260 -12.10 10.01 -2.84
N SER A 261 -12.43 9.68 -4.10
CA SER A 261 -11.45 9.31 -5.12
C SER A 261 -11.63 10.03 -6.46
N LEU A 262 -12.38 11.15 -6.48
CA LEU A 262 -12.59 11.93 -7.72
C LEU A 262 -11.28 12.27 -8.44
N PRO A 263 -10.22 12.77 -7.78
CA PRO A 263 -8.98 13.07 -8.47
C PRO A 263 -8.35 11.83 -9.14
N ALA A 264 -8.48 10.65 -8.54
CA ALA A 264 -7.98 9.40 -9.13
C ALA A 264 -8.78 9.01 -10.39
N LEU A 265 -10.10 9.14 -10.34
CA LEU A 265 -10.97 8.89 -11.49
C LEU A 265 -10.71 9.89 -12.62
N VAL A 266 -10.50 11.18 -12.29
CA VAL A 266 -10.11 12.20 -13.26
C VAL A 266 -8.74 11.91 -13.86
N ALA A 267 -7.76 11.50 -13.05
CA ALA A 267 -6.44 11.11 -13.52
C ALA A 267 -6.54 9.94 -14.51
N PHE A 268 -7.30 8.89 -14.16
CA PHE A 268 -7.53 7.74 -15.04
C PHE A 268 -8.21 8.16 -16.36
N ALA A 269 -9.31 8.91 -16.28
CA ALA A 269 -10.04 9.39 -17.47
C ALA A 269 -9.18 10.30 -18.35
N SER A 270 -8.38 11.19 -17.74
CA SER A 270 -7.42 12.05 -18.48
C SER A 270 -6.34 11.22 -19.18
N GLY A 271 -5.88 10.15 -18.56
CA GLY A 271 -4.94 9.21 -19.18
C GLY A 271 -5.54 8.50 -20.40
N VAL A 272 -6.81 8.08 -20.32
CA VAL A 272 -7.54 7.50 -21.47
C VAL A 272 -7.67 8.55 -22.60
N LEU A 273 -8.03 9.78 -22.25
CA LEU A 273 -8.09 10.89 -23.22
C LEU A 273 -6.73 11.13 -23.90
N ALA A 274 -5.66 11.23 -23.11
CA ALA A 274 -4.31 11.41 -23.65
C ALA A 274 -3.90 10.28 -24.59
N LEU A 275 -4.26 9.03 -24.26
CA LEU A 275 -4.00 7.88 -25.11
C LEU A 275 -4.72 8.00 -26.47
N GLY A 276 -5.99 8.45 -26.46
CA GLY A 276 -6.76 8.70 -27.68
C GLY A 276 -6.19 9.85 -28.51
N LEU A 277 -5.85 10.97 -27.88
CA LEU A 277 -5.29 12.15 -28.55
C LEU A 277 -3.91 11.89 -29.15
N ALA A 278 -3.10 11.03 -28.54
CA ALA A 278 -1.77 10.71 -29.05
C ALA A 278 -1.79 10.02 -30.42
N GLY A 279 -2.88 9.34 -30.80
CA GLY A 279 -3.03 8.67 -32.11
C GLY A 279 -1.95 7.62 -32.40
N ARG A 280 -1.11 7.29 -31.42
CA ARG A 280 0.03 6.35 -31.53
C ARG A 280 -0.38 4.97 -31.04
N LYS A 281 0.25 3.93 -31.60
CA LYS A 281 0.08 2.57 -31.08
C LYS A 281 0.58 2.52 -29.62
N MET A 282 -0.19 1.85 -28.78
CA MET A 282 0.14 1.63 -27.38
C MET A 282 1.43 0.81 -27.27
N ASN A 283 2.39 1.26 -26.49
CA ASN A 283 3.60 0.52 -26.17
C ASN A 283 3.41 -0.30 -24.88
N VAL A 284 4.34 -1.20 -24.57
CA VAL A 284 4.27 -2.09 -23.38
C VAL A 284 4.09 -1.30 -22.09
N ARG A 285 4.81 -0.18 -21.92
CA ARG A 285 4.73 0.67 -20.72
C ARG A 285 3.30 1.19 -20.49
N THR A 286 2.71 1.74 -21.53
CA THR A 286 1.35 2.32 -21.47
C THR A 286 0.29 1.22 -21.31
N ALA A 287 0.44 0.10 -22.05
CA ALA A 287 -0.47 -1.02 -21.96
C ALA A 287 -0.46 -1.65 -20.56
N LEU A 288 0.72 -1.87 -19.99
CA LEU A 288 0.86 -2.44 -18.64
C LEU A 288 0.25 -1.52 -17.58
N ALA A 289 0.52 -0.21 -17.67
CA ALA A 289 -0.05 0.76 -16.73
C ALA A 289 -1.58 0.84 -16.84
N LEU A 290 -2.14 0.82 -18.06
CA LEU A 290 -3.59 0.77 -18.29
C LEU A 290 -4.20 -0.49 -17.68
N LEU A 291 -3.65 -1.66 -18.00
CA LEU A 291 -4.17 -2.95 -17.52
C LEU A 291 -4.10 -3.04 -15.99
N THR A 292 -3.02 -2.52 -15.38
CA THR A 292 -2.87 -2.49 -13.92
C THR A 292 -3.88 -1.54 -13.26
N ALA A 293 -4.07 -0.34 -13.82
CA ALA A 293 -5.07 0.60 -13.34
C ALA A 293 -6.50 0.05 -13.49
N LEU A 294 -6.79 -0.63 -14.60
CA LEU A 294 -8.08 -1.31 -14.81
C LEU A 294 -8.31 -2.42 -13.80
N LEU A 295 -7.31 -3.29 -13.57
CA LEU A 295 -7.42 -4.36 -12.56
C LEU A 295 -7.78 -3.79 -11.20
N PHE A 296 -6.98 -2.84 -10.69
CA PHE A 296 -7.23 -2.25 -9.38
C PHE A 296 -8.51 -1.40 -9.34
N GLY A 297 -8.92 -0.79 -10.46
CA GLY A 297 -10.19 -0.10 -10.58
C GLY A 297 -11.38 -1.05 -10.45
N LEU A 298 -11.36 -2.18 -11.15
CA LEU A 298 -12.39 -3.22 -11.03
C LEU A 298 -12.44 -3.79 -9.61
N MET A 299 -11.27 -4.05 -8.99
CA MET A 299 -11.19 -4.51 -7.61
C MET A 299 -11.73 -3.46 -6.63
N LEU A 300 -11.51 -2.15 -6.87
CA LEU A 300 -12.05 -1.08 -6.03
C LEU A 300 -13.58 -1.00 -6.11
N PHE A 301 -14.17 -1.24 -7.28
CA PHE A 301 -15.64 -1.33 -7.41
C PHE A 301 -16.22 -2.50 -6.62
N GLN A 302 -15.44 -3.54 -6.38
CA GLN A 302 -15.86 -4.73 -5.63
C GLN A 302 -15.60 -4.59 -4.12
N ALA A 303 -14.49 -3.98 -3.71
CA ALA A 303 -14.11 -3.84 -2.30
C ALA A 303 -13.34 -2.55 -2.03
N ARG A 304 -13.75 -1.83 -0.98
CA ARG A 304 -13.18 -0.53 -0.55
C ARG A 304 -11.67 -0.58 -0.31
N ARG A 305 -11.16 -1.71 0.16
CA ARG A 305 -9.74 -1.87 0.48
C ARG A 305 -8.82 -1.59 -0.71
N PHE A 306 -9.29 -1.81 -1.95
CA PHE A 306 -8.48 -1.56 -3.14
C PHE A 306 -8.28 -0.08 -3.49
N VAL A 307 -8.82 0.84 -2.68
CA VAL A 307 -8.43 2.25 -2.69
C VAL A 307 -6.95 2.44 -2.33
N GLU A 308 -6.30 1.42 -1.77
CA GLU A 308 -4.85 1.40 -1.53
C GLU A 308 -4.03 1.35 -2.84
N TYR A 309 -4.59 0.82 -3.92
CA TYR A 309 -3.88 0.55 -5.17
C TYR A 309 -4.42 1.33 -6.37
N PHE A 310 -5.73 1.44 -6.55
CA PHE A 310 -6.29 2.12 -7.72
C PHE A 310 -5.79 3.56 -7.90
N PRO A 311 -5.86 4.46 -6.89
CA PRO A 311 -5.45 5.85 -7.07
C PRO A 311 -3.99 6.02 -7.52
N PRO A 312 -2.98 5.38 -6.91
CA PRO A 312 -1.60 5.51 -7.36
C PRO A 312 -1.37 4.90 -8.75
N PHE A 313 -2.02 3.78 -9.11
CA PHE A 313 -1.88 3.20 -10.44
C PHE A 313 -2.64 3.98 -11.53
N ALA A 314 -3.75 4.65 -11.21
CA ALA A 314 -4.41 5.62 -12.07
C ALA A 314 -3.48 6.82 -12.38
N LEU A 315 -2.77 7.31 -11.37
CA LEU A 315 -1.78 8.38 -11.53
C LEU A 315 -0.58 7.93 -12.39
N ILE A 316 -0.07 6.71 -12.17
CA ILE A 316 1.00 6.13 -12.98
C ILE A 316 0.57 6.02 -14.44
N PHE A 317 -0.64 5.54 -14.69
CA PHE A 317 -1.18 5.46 -16.05
C PHE A 317 -1.29 6.85 -16.71
N ALA A 318 -1.85 7.83 -16.00
CA ALA A 318 -1.93 9.21 -16.48
C ALA A 318 -0.53 9.76 -16.81
N ALA A 319 0.44 9.61 -15.92
CA ALA A 319 1.80 10.10 -16.12
C ALA A 319 2.46 9.49 -17.37
N PHE A 320 2.23 8.20 -17.63
CA PHE A 320 2.79 7.50 -18.78
C PHE A 320 2.13 7.89 -20.10
N THR A 321 0.82 8.16 -20.08
CA THR A 321 0.08 8.56 -21.30
C THR A 321 0.26 10.02 -21.65
N TRP A 322 0.41 10.90 -20.65
CA TRP A 322 0.71 12.31 -20.89
C TRP A 322 2.18 12.58 -21.21
N ALA A 323 3.10 11.64 -20.94
CA ALA A 323 4.55 11.84 -21.14
C ALA A 323 4.92 12.36 -22.54
N PRO A 324 4.38 11.87 -23.68
CA PRO A 324 4.71 12.39 -25.01
C PRO A 324 4.39 13.89 -25.17
N PHE A 325 3.26 14.33 -24.63
CA PHE A 325 2.82 15.72 -24.69
C PHE A 325 3.74 16.68 -23.92
N PHE A 326 4.36 16.20 -22.84
CA PHE A 326 5.36 16.94 -22.09
C PHE A 326 6.73 16.90 -22.77
N GLU A 327 7.07 15.84 -23.52
CA GLU A 327 8.34 15.75 -24.26
C GLU A 327 8.41 16.75 -25.41
N ASP A 328 7.30 17.01 -26.07
CA ASP A 328 7.19 18.01 -27.13
C ASP A 328 7.42 19.47 -26.62
N LEU A 329 7.40 19.65 -25.28
CA LEU A 329 7.69 20.92 -24.60
C LEU A 329 9.18 21.16 -24.34
N LYS A 330 10.07 20.19 -24.61
CA LYS A 330 11.51 20.42 -24.48
C LYS A 330 11.91 21.44 -25.51
N PRO A 331 12.63 22.54 -25.12
CA PRO A 331 13.17 23.46 -26.10
C PRO A 331 13.99 22.68 -27.13
N ALA A 332 13.74 22.91 -28.40
CA ALA A 332 14.63 22.44 -29.48
C ALA A 332 16.06 22.85 -29.11
N ASP A 333 16.98 21.90 -29.20
CA ASP A 333 18.37 21.99 -28.75
C ASP A 333 18.97 23.37 -29.16
N GLN A 334 19.21 24.23 -28.14
CA GLN A 334 19.76 25.58 -28.36
C GLN A 334 21.27 25.48 -28.64
N THR A 335 21.63 24.83 -29.73
CA THR A 335 22.99 24.82 -30.27
C THR A 335 23.14 25.72 -31.48
N ARG A 336 22.42 26.85 -31.56
CA ARG A 336 22.76 27.92 -32.48
C ARG A 336 22.11 29.24 -32.04
N ASP A 337 22.98 30.22 -31.74
CA ASP A 337 22.68 31.65 -31.57
C ASP A 337 21.74 32.03 -30.41
N ARG A 338 22.33 32.35 -29.27
CA ARG A 338 21.66 33.04 -28.16
C ARG A 338 21.41 34.49 -28.55
N PRO A 339 20.16 34.98 -28.58
CA PRO A 339 19.90 36.38 -28.34
C PRO A 339 20.06 36.65 -26.83
N ASP A 340 20.72 37.73 -26.51
CA ASP A 340 21.13 38.17 -25.15
C ASP A 340 20.00 38.59 -24.19
N SER A 341 18.75 38.21 -24.43
CA SER A 341 17.65 38.44 -23.50
C SER A 341 16.61 37.32 -23.55
N PRO A 342 16.16 36.76 -22.39
CA PRO A 342 15.04 35.81 -22.35
C PRO A 342 13.74 36.59 -22.62
N GLN A 343 13.36 36.73 -23.89
CA GLN A 343 12.01 37.19 -24.22
C GLN A 343 11.03 36.05 -23.89
N LEU A 344 10.16 36.26 -22.91
CA LEU A 344 8.98 35.45 -22.65
C LEU A 344 8.06 35.60 -23.89
N THR A 345 8.21 34.70 -24.85
CA THR A 345 7.34 34.63 -26.02
C THR A 345 6.06 33.92 -25.66
N PHE A 346 4.94 34.27 -26.28
CA PHE A 346 3.64 33.61 -26.09
C PHE A 346 3.74 32.09 -26.32
N SER A 347 4.62 31.64 -27.20
CA SER A 347 4.94 30.22 -27.41
C SER A 347 5.58 29.57 -26.18
N SER A 348 6.42 30.25 -25.42
CA SER A 348 7.02 29.70 -24.18
C SER A 348 6.01 29.60 -23.05
N LEU A 349 4.99 30.43 -23.02
CA LEU A 349 3.84 30.33 -22.09
C LEU A 349 2.94 29.13 -22.42
N LEU A 350 2.65 28.92 -23.71
CA LEU A 350 1.86 27.76 -24.15
C LEU A 350 2.58 26.43 -23.89
N THR A 351 3.91 26.40 -24.00
CA THR A 351 4.70 25.19 -23.70
C THR A 351 4.73 24.86 -22.20
N GLY A 352 4.57 25.84 -21.31
CA GLY A 352 4.47 25.64 -19.86
C GLY A 352 3.07 25.24 -19.36
N LEU A 353 2.01 25.46 -20.16
CA LEU A 353 0.63 25.29 -19.73
C LEU A 353 0.29 23.91 -19.15
N PRO A 354 0.67 22.77 -19.75
CA PRO A 354 0.38 21.46 -19.17
C PRO A 354 1.02 21.23 -17.80
N ALA A 355 2.23 21.73 -17.59
CA ALA A 355 2.90 21.64 -16.30
C ALA A 355 2.22 22.51 -15.23
N ILE A 356 1.74 23.71 -15.64
CA ILE A 356 0.98 24.60 -14.75
C ILE A 356 -0.36 23.94 -14.38
N VAL A 357 -1.07 23.37 -15.36
CA VAL A 357 -2.34 22.66 -15.13
C VAL A 357 -2.13 21.49 -14.16
N LEU A 358 -1.07 20.70 -14.38
CA LEU A 358 -0.73 19.60 -13.46
C LEU A 358 -0.40 20.13 -12.06
N ALA A 359 0.39 21.19 -11.94
CA ALA A 359 0.75 21.78 -10.64
C ALA A 359 -0.49 22.31 -9.90
N VAL A 360 -1.38 23.00 -10.59
CA VAL A 360 -2.64 23.49 -10.03
C VAL A 360 -3.54 22.33 -9.59
N PHE A 361 -3.67 21.29 -10.44
CA PHE A 361 -4.43 20.09 -10.10
C PHE A 361 -3.88 19.41 -8.84
N VAL A 362 -2.57 19.20 -8.76
CA VAL A 362 -1.89 18.59 -7.61
C VAL A 362 -2.09 19.44 -6.36
N ALA A 363 -1.90 20.76 -6.43
CA ALA A 363 -2.04 21.66 -5.30
C ALA A 363 -3.48 21.69 -4.75
N LEU A 364 -4.48 21.86 -5.63
CA LEU A 364 -5.89 21.90 -5.24
C LEU A 364 -6.36 20.56 -4.67
N SER A 365 -5.93 19.46 -5.28
CA SER A 365 -6.27 18.10 -4.82
C SER A 365 -5.64 17.83 -3.45
N ALA A 366 -4.36 18.16 -3.23
CA ALA A 366 -3.69 17.98 -1.95
C ALA A 366 -4.29 18.87 -0.86
N PHE A 367 -4.63 20.11 -1.18
CA PHE A 367 -5.31 21.04 -0.27
C PHE A 367 -6.66 20.51 0.24
N LYS A 368 -7.35 19.73 -0.59
CA LYS A 368 -8.63 19.07 -0.24
C LYS A 368 -8.39 17.75 0.50
N SER A 369 -7.54 16.87 -0.05
CA SER A 369 -7.42 15.48 0.40
C SER A 369 -6.68 15.35 1.73
N ILE A 370 -5.64 16.16 2.00
CA ILE A 370 -4.88 16.09 3.25
C ILE A 370 -5.77 16.41 4.47
N PRO A 371 -6.52 17.53 4.52
CA PRO A 371 -7.43 17.81 5.65
C PRO A 371 -8.56 16.78 5.76
N ALA A 372 -9.10 16.29 4.64
CA ALA A 372 -10.18 15.31 4.64
C ALA A 372 -9.72 13.97 5.25
N ALA A 373 -8.51 13.49 4.88
CA ALA A 373 -7.92 12.31 5.47
C ALA A 373 -7.63 12.50 6.97
N GLY A 374 -7.11 13.68 7.37
CA GLY A 374 -6.91 14.01 8.78
C GLY A 374 -8.22 14.00 9.57
N LYS A 375 -9.31 14.54 9.01
CA LYS A 375 -10.63 14.49 9.63
C LYS A 375 -11.14 13.07 9.82
N SER A 376 -10.83 12.15 8.89
CA SER A 376 -11.17 10.73 9.02
C SER A 376 -10.45 10.10 10.21
N ILE A 377 -9.16 10.44 10.44
CA ILE A 377 -8.40 9.97 11.61
C ILE A 377 -8.96 10.56 12.92
N GLN A 378 -9.41 11.82 12.93
CA GLN A 378 -10.07 12.42 14.11
C GLN A 378 -11.33 11.66 14.50
N GLY A 379 -12.06 11.10 13.54
CA GLY A 379 -13.25 10.28 13.74
C GLY A 379 -12.97 8.84 14.20
N SER A 380 -11.70 8.43 14.33
CA SER A 380 -11.35 7.09 14.82
C SER A 380 -11.64 6.92 16.31
N LYS A 381 -11.84 5.66 16.74
CA LYS A 381 -12.05 5.33 18.18
C LYS A 381 -10.93 5.93 19.05
N PRO A 382 -11.19 6.38 20.29
CA PRO A 382 -10.17 6.90 21.20
C PRO A 382 -8.98 5.95 21.34
N PHE A 383 -7.77 6.50 21.45
CA PHE A 383 -6.55 5.67 21.48
C PHE A 383 -6.46 4.80 22.74
N ASP A 384 -7.04 5.23 23.85
CA ASP A 384 -7.05 4.58 25.17
C ASP A 384 -8.28 3.69 25.40
N LEU A 385 -9.11 3.48 24.36
CA LEU A 385 -10.23 2.53 24.44
C LEU A 385 -9.72 1.16 24.90
N TYR A 386 -10.37 0.60 25.92
CA TYR A 386 -10.03 -0.64 26.65
C TYR A 386 -8.80 -0.57 27.56
N ALA A 387 -8.05 0.52 27.68
CA ALA A 387 -6.88 0.60 28.56
C ALA A 387 -7.27 0.35 30.03
N GLY A 388 -8.35 0.98 30.52
CA GLY A 388 -8.85 0.81 31.88
C GLY A 388 -9.36 -0.61 32.15
N ALA A 389 -10.15 -1.18 31.22
CA ALA A 389 -10.64 -2.55 31.33
C ALA A 389 -9.49 -3.57 31.35
N SER A 390 -8.50 -3.38 30.49
CA SER A 390 -7.30 -4.20 30.41
C SER A 390 -6.49 -4.19 31.72
N ALA A 391 -6.27 -3.00 32.28
CA ALA A 391 -5.58 -2.86 33.58
C ALA A 391 -6.36 -3.51 34.74
N TRP A 392 -7.70 -3.48 34.68
CA TRP A 392 -8.53 -4.17 35.68
C TRP A 392 -8.41 -5.68 35.54
N LEU A 393 -8.50 -6.22 34.32
CA LEU A 393 -8.38 -7.66 34.05
C LEU A 393 -7.03 -8.19 34.52
N GLU A 394 -5.93 -7.50 34.21
CA GLU A 394 -4.58 -7.89 34.63
C GLU A 394 -4.46 -8.06 36.15
N LYS A 395 -5.13 -7.20 36.93
CA LYS A 395 -5.08 -7.23 38.40
C LYS A 395 -6.03 -8.23 39.03
N ASN A 396 -7.17 -8.53 38.40
CA ASN A 396 -8.29 -9.21 39.03
C ASN A 396 -8.58 -10.60 38.42
N THR A 397 -7.81 -11.05 37.43
CA THR A 397 -7.96 -12.39 36.86
C THR A 397 -6.64 -13.16 36.87
N PRO A 398 -6.67 -14.49 37.03
CA PRO A 398 -5.47 -15.31 36.85
C PRO A 398 -4.88 -15.18 35.44
N ALA A 399 -3.55 -15.34 35.32
CA ALA A 399 -2.88 -15.35 34.02
C ALA A 399 -3.48 -16.41 33.09
N GLY A 400 -3.65 -16.09 31.80
CA GLY A 400 -4.25 -16.97 30.81
C GLY A 400 -5.77 -17.10 30.89
N SER A 401 -6.45 -16.40 31.84
CA SER A 401 -7.92 -16.38 31.88
C SER A 401 -8.47 -15.86 30.55
N ARG A 402 -9.56 -16.51 30.10
CA ARG A 402 -10.16 -16.17 28.81
C ARG A 402 -11.12 -14.99 28.92
N VAL A 403 -10.91 -13.97 28.10
CA VAL A 403 -11.82 -12.84 27.96
C VAL A 403 -12.81 -13.14 26.83
N PHE A 404 -14.10 -13.04 27.14
CA PHE A 404 -15.16 -13.10 26.15
C PHE A 404 -15.40 -11.69 25.61
N GLN A 405 -15.27 -11.52 24.30
CA GLN A 405 -15.65 -10.32 23.58
C GLN A 405 -16.67 -10.66 22.48
N THR A 406 -17.55 -9.71 22.18
CA THR A 406 -18.61 -9.85 21.18
C THR A 406 -18.19 -9.38 19.79
N ASP A 407 -17.05 -8.71 19.69
CA ASP A 407 -16.49 -8.21 18.41
C ASP A 407 -15.03 -8.68 18.28
N TRP A 408 -14.74 -9.36 17.18
CA TRP A 408 -13.38 -9.81 16.86
C TRP A 408 -12.42 -8.65 16.63
N ASP A 409 -12.95 -7.49 16.17
CA ASP A 409 -12.18 -6.27 15.87
C ASP A 409 -11.70 -5.53 17.14
N ASP A 410 -12.17 -5.94 18.33
CA ASP A 410 -11.69 -5.41 19.62
C ASP A 410 -10.35 -6.02 20.06
N PHE A 411 -10.04 -7.23 19.59
CA PHE A 411 -8.83 -7.96 19.96
C PHE A 411 -7.54 -7.16 19.79
N PRO A 412 -7.26 -6.46 18.68
CA PRO A 412 -6.02 -5.72 18.50
C PRO A 412 -5.72 -4.73 19.62
N ARG A 413 -6.76 -4.03 20.11
CA ARG A 413 -6.64 -3.05 21.20
C ARG A 413 -6.51 -3.72 22.56
N LEU A 414 -7.31 -4.76 22.83
CA LEU A 414 -7.22 -5.54 24.04
C LEU A 414 -5.83 -6.16 24.19
N PHE A 415 -5.34 -6.82 23.15
CA PHE A 415 -3.99 -7.40 23.09
C PHE A 415 -2.88 -6.36 23.27
N PHE A 416 -3.04 -5.15 22.72
CA PHE A 416 -2.07 -4.08 22.88
C PHE A 416 -1.87 -3.71 24.35
N TYR A 417 -2.95 -3.61 25.13
CA TYR A 417 -2.91 -3.23 26.53
C TYR A 417 -2.70 -4.40 27.47
N ASN A 418 -3.11 -5.62 27.11
CA ASN A 418 -3.13 -6.76 28.01
C ASN A 418 -2.73 -8.05 27.30
N THR A 419 -1.52 -8.51 27.64
CA THR A 419 -0.98 -9.83 27.26
C THR A 419 -1.02 -10.84 28.42
N HIS A 420 -1.67 -10.52 29.54
CA HIS A 420 -1.89 -11.41 30.67
C HIS A 420 -3.02 -12.41 30.42
N ASN A 421 -4.03 -12.01 29.64
CA ASN A 421 -5.21 -12.81 29.34
C ASN A 421 -5.16 -13.40 27.91
N THR A 422 -6.03 -14.38 27.66
CA THR A 422 -6.35 -14.89 26.30
C THR A 422 -7.71 -14.39 25.84
N TYR A 423 -7.99 -14.46 24.56
CA TYR A 423 -9.20 -13.88 23.96
C TYR A 423 -9.95 -14.91 23.14
N LEU A 424 -11.28 -14.75 23.06
CA LEU A 424 -12.15 -15.72 22.38
C LEU A 424 -11.93 -15.73 20.87
N ALA A 425 -11.96 -14.54 20.25
CA ALA A 425 -11.80 -14.34 18.81
C ALA A 425 -10.92 -13.12 18.53
N GLY A 426 -10.35 -12.99 17.34
CA GLY A 426 -9.56 -11.81 16.98
C GLY A 426 -8.96 -11.87 15.60
N LEU A 427 -8.57 -10.71 15.08
CA LEU A 427 -7.92 -10.45 13.79
C LEU A 427 -8.78 -10.74 12.57
N ASP A 428 -9.42 -11.90 12.52
CA ASP A 428 -10.33 -12.29 11.44
C ASP A 428 -11.28 -13.39 12.00
N PRO A 429 -12.60 -13.23 11.89
CA PRO A 429 -13.56 -14.20 12.41
C PRO A 429 -13.46 -15.56 11.70
N THR A 430 -12.95 -15.61 10.49
CA THR A 430 -12.71 -16.87 9.77
C THR A 430 -11.67 -17.75 10.45
N TYR A 431 -10.77 -17.21 11.27
CA TYR A 431 -9.79 -18.02 12.01
C TYR A 431 -10.44 -18.94 13.05
N MET A 432 -11.50 -18.46 13.72
CA MET A 432 -12.30 -19.27 14.63
C MET A 432 -13.18 -20.26 13.85
N GLN A 433 -13.80 -19.80 12.76
CA GLN A 433 -14.63 -20.67 11.91
C GLN A 433 -13.84 -21.86 11.36
N LEU A 434 -12.63 -21.62 10.84
CA LEU A 434 -11.74 -22.67 10.32
C LEU A 434 -11.25 -23.64 11.42
N TYR A 435 -11.08 -23.13 12.64
CA TYR A 435 -10.69 -23.95 13.78
C TYR A 435 -11.83 -24.84 14.29
N ASN A 436 -13.02 -24.25 14.48
CA ASN A 436 -14.22 -24.96 14.95
C ASN A 436 -15.49 -24.24 14.47
N PRO A 437 -16.12 -24.72 13.37
CA PRO A 437 -17.34 -24.11 12.83
C PRO A 437 -18.50 -24.03 13.83
N ASN A 438 -18.70 -25.07 14.64
CA ASN A 438 -19.80 -25.09 15.61
C ASN A 438 -19.62 -24.04 16.71
N LEU A 439 -18.37 -23.83 17.16
CA LEU A 439 -18.06 -22.78 18.13
C LEU A 439 -18.27 -21.39 17.54
N TYR A 440 -17.93 -21.23 16.27
CA TYR A 440 -18.15 -19.99 15.54
C TYR A 440 -19.66 -19.66 15.45
N GLU A 441 -20.49 -20.63 15.08
CA GLU A 441 -21.95 -20.46 15.02
C GLU A 441 -22.59 -20.13 16.40
N LEU A 442 -22.00 -20.60 17.48
CA LEU A 442 -22.45 -20.25 18.85
C LEU A 442 -22.03 -18.84 19.26
N TRP A 443 -20.98 -18.32 18.67
CA TRP A 443 -20.45 -16.99 19.00
C TRP A 443 -21.12 -15.87 18.20
N VAL A 444 -21.51 -16.12 16.94
CA VAL A 444 -22.23 -15.18 16.05
C VAL A 444 -23.71 -15.14 16.39
#